data_ac2dd5d9cc2fce770262b638b991aa62
#
_entry.id   ac2dd5d9cc2fce770262b638b991aa62
#
_cell.length_a   1.000
_cell.length_b   1.000
_cell.length_c   1.000
_cell.angle_alpha   90.00
_cell.angle_beta   90.00
_cell.angle_gamma   90.00
#
_symmetry.space_group_name_H-M   'P 1'
#
loop_
_entity.id
_entity.type
_entity.pdbx_description
1 polymer ?
#
loop_
_entity_poly.entity_id
_entity_poly.type
_entity_poly.pdbx_seq_one_letter_code
_entity_poly.pdbx_strand_id
1 'polypeptide(L)'
;VKITDAPTQWQFRTSSAEDVVTSALAADFPVRFSCREGFCGQCRGEVLAGRYRSGRDGEPREVAPGARAEPVLLCQTYPQADLLLRVPRAGDTASGVRAARIESVELAAADIAVVRFTLLDGEPLRYEAGQFMAIRWSAAGYKPFSLARACEGGAGFEIHVRKMAGGEFTEWLFAEEGRRAVGAILGVEGPLGEFGWQTPLDRPAILVATGTGFAPLEAMIEAHRLWERASPVHLYVGARTAADLYADARCRAWAAAPGQAGLRYVPVLSGESREGMRSGKVDAAVMADFPSLAQVDVYACGAPAMVEAARVGFVGARGLPAGRFFADPFAPPRPSSARRDTLLRMNLRLPDGRQGHLMAVQGRPLLGELMRAGIALQHLCGGHAVCATCAVQIQAGADAPPPAEDEADLLDFLGAAPGTRLACQLRLAAGFEHAQVSLPRGLLLDGPRTEATR
;
A
#
# COMPACT_ATOMS: atom_id res chain seq x y z
N VAL A 1 -30.65 3.14 -5.04
CA VAL A 1 -30.33 3.37 -3.62
C VAL A 1 -29.42 4.59 -3.52
N LYS A 2 -29.67 5.46 -2.56
CA LYS A 2 -28.88 6.67 -2.28
C LYS A 2 -27.96 6.40 -1.08
N ILE A 3 -26.70 6.75 -1.23
CA ILE A 3 -25.72 6.77 -0.14
C ILE A 3 -25.47 8.21 0.25
N THR A 4 -25.49 8.52 1.53
CA THR A 4 -25.13 9.82 2.09
C THR A 4 -23.97 9.65 3.06
N ASP A 5 -22.87 10.37 2.86
CA ASP A 5 -21.78 10.48 3.83
C ASP A 5 -22.14 11.51 4.90
N ALA A 6 -22.32 11.08 6.14
CA ALA A 6 -22.82 11.93 7.21
C ALA A 6 -21.92 13.16 7.49
N PRO A 7 -20.57 13.06 7.53
CA PRO A 7 -19.73 14.22 7.79
C PRO A 7 -19.79 15.29 6.71
N THR A 8 -19.93 14.94 5.43
CA THR A 8 -19.87 15.89 4.33
C THR A 8 -21.18 16.20 3.66
N GLN A 9 -22.22 15.41 3.97
CA GLN A 9 -23.50 15.43 3.26
C GLN A 9 -23.37 15.11 1.76
N TRP A 10 -22.23 14.59 1.32
CA TRP A 10 -22.05 14.14 -0.06
C TRP A 10 -22.96 12.95 -0.34
N GLN A 11 -23.59 12.96 -1.49
CA GLN A 11 -24.55 11.96 -1.90
C GLN A 11 -24.16 11.35 -3.24
N PHE A 12 -24.25 10.03 -3.35
CA PHE A 12 -24.12 9.31 -4.61
C PHE A 12 -25.13 8.17 -4.71
N ARG A 13 -25.33 7.66 -5.91
CA ARG A 13 -26.28 6.58 -6.18
C ARG A 13 -25.51 5.27 -6.39
N THR A 14 -26.15 4.18 -6.00
CA THR A 14 -25.64 2.83 -6.18
C THR A 14 -26.77 1.86 -6.52
N SER A 15 -26.42 0.67 -6.99
CA SER A 15 -27.33 -0.47 -7.09
C SER A 15 -27.17 -1.39 -5.88
N SER A 16 -28.16 -2.23 -5.62
CA SER A 16 -28.07 -3.26 -4.57
C SER A 16 -27.11 -4.42 -4.93
N ALA A 17 -26.60 -4.45 -6.16
CA ALA A 17 -25.65 -5.44 -6.66
C ALA A 17 -24.17 -4.98 -6.52
N GLU A 18 -23.94 -3.71 -6.18
CA GLU A 18 -22.61 -3.13 -6.03
C GLU A 18 -22.28 -2.83 -4.57
N ASP A 19 -21.02 -3.02 -4.19
CA ASP A 19 -20.54 -2.61 -2.89
C ASP A 19 -20.35 -1.08 -2.82
N VAL A 20 -20.35 -0.54 -1.60
CA VAL A 20 -20.23 0.92 -1.38
C VAL A 20 -18.93 1.50 -1.93
N VAL A 21 -17.78 0.79 -1.85
CA VAL A 21 -16.50 1.29 -2.39
C VAL A 21 -16.57 1.44 -3.90
N THR A 22 -17.12 0.43 -4.60
CA THR A 22 -17.28 0.46 -6.07
C THR A 22 -18.14 1.66 -6.49
N SER A 23 -19.26 1.88 -5.83
CA SER A 23 -20.18 2.99 -6.14
C SER A 23 -19.59 4.38 -5.78
N ALA A 24 -18.85 4.47 -4.66
CA ALA A 24 -18.17 5.69 -4.25
C ALA A 24 -17.12 6.11 -5.29
N LEU A 25 -16.33 5.16 -5.79
CA LEU A 25 -15.33 5.42 -6.83
C LEU A 25 -15.95 5.84 -8.17
N ALA A 26 -17.08 5.23 -8.55
CA ALA A 26 -17.82 5.62 -9.75
C ALA A 26 -18.40 7.05 -9.65
N ALA A 27 -18.59 7.55 -8.43
CA ALA A 27 -19.07 8.89 -8.13
C ALA A 27 -17.94 9.88 -7.81
N ASP A 28 -16.68 9.54 -8.06
CA ASP A 28 -15.49 10.33 -7.72
C ASP A 28 -15.40 10.72 -6.23
N PHE A 29 -16.08 9.95 -5.35
CA PHE A 29 -15.99 10.16 -3.90
C PHE A 29 -14.65 9.58 -3.38
N PRO A 30 -13.87 10.35 -2.61
CA PRO A 30 -12.53 9.95 -2.17
C PRO A 30 -12.57 8.93 -1.02
N VAL A 31 -13.18 7.76 -1.24
CA VAL A 31 -13.22 6.68 -0.26
C VAL A 31 -11.85 6.04 -0.09
N ARG A 32 -11.48 5.78 1.16
CA ARG A 32 -10.27 5.00 1.48
C ARG A 32 -10.55 3.51 1.31
N PHE A 33 -9.69 2.82 0.57
CA PHE A 33 -9.79 1.37 0.36
C PHE A 33 -8.44 0.79 -0.08
N SER A 34 -8.32 -0.56 -0.04
CA SER A 34 -7.18 -1.28 -0.59
C SER A 34 -7.59 -2.60 -1.23
N CYS A 35 -7.68 -3.71 -0.50
CA CYS A 35 -7.86 -5.07 -1.05
C CYS A 35 -9.19 -5.30 -1.77
N ARG A 36 -10.27 -4.62 -1.41
CA ARG A 36 -11.68 -4.83 -1.84
C ARG A 36 -12.26 -6.22 -1.53
N GLU A 37 -11.55 -7.05 -0.79
CA GLU A 37 -11.92 -8.43 -0.45
C GLU A 37 -12.27 -8.60 1.04
N GLY A 38 -12.35 -7.50 1.80
CA GLY A 38 -12.74 -7.53 3.21
C GLY A 38 -11.63 -7.87 4.20
N PHE A 39 -10.35 -7.93 3.79
CA PHE A 39 -9.26 -8.38 4.66
C PHE A 39 -8.45 -7.24 5.29
N CYS A 40 -8.14 -6.18 4.52
CA CYS A 40 -7.18 -5.17 4.96
C CYS A 40 -7.75 -4.12 5.93
N GLY A 41 -9.06 -4.07 6.15
CA GLY A 41 -9.69 -3.10 7.05
C GLY A 41 -9.71 -1.64 6.56
N GLN A 42 -9.08 -1.30 5.43
CA GLN A 42 -8.89 0.09 4.99
C GLN A 42 -10.19 0.83 4.66
N CYS A 43 -11.19 0.11 4.22
CA CYS A 43 -12.53 0.64 3.95
C CYS A 43 -13.47 0.50 5.16
N ARG A 44 -12.94 0.38 6.37
CA ARG A 44 -13.78 0.31 7.59
C ARG A 44 -14.49 1.63 7.80
N GLY A 45 -15.80 1.62 7.61
CA GLY A 45 -16.71 2.71 7.87
C GLY A 45 -17.77 2.31 8.88
N GLU A 46 -18.78 3.14 9.04
CA GLU A 46 -19.91 2.88 9.94
C GLU A 46 -21.24 3.11 9.23
N VAL A 47 -22.19 2.21 9.42
CA VAL A 47 -23.59 2.43 9.04
C VAL A 47 -24.27 3.14 10.21
N LEU A 48 -24.78 4.34 9.94
CA LEU A 48 -25.51 5.16 10.92
C LEU A 48 -27.01 4.96 10.80
N ALA A 49 -27.51 4.66 9.58
CA ALA A 49 -28.90 4.31 9.35
C ALA A 49 -29.07 3.64 7.99
N GLY A 50 -30.09 2.78 7.88
CA GLY A 50 -30.54 2.14 6.64
C GLY A 50 -30.31 0.64 6.61
N ARG A 51 -30.64 0.00 5.46
CA ARG A 51 -30.61 -1.46 5.31
C ARG A 51 -29.56 -1.89 4.28
N TYR A 52 -28.76 -2.89 4.62
CA TYR A 52 -27.64 -3.40 3.82
C TYR A 52 -27.43 -4.90 4.04
N ARG A 53 -26.62 -5.54 3.20
CA ARG A 53 -26.07 -6.89 3.40
C ARG A 53 -24.55 -6.79 3.63
N SER A 54 -24.04 -7.63 4.52
CA SER A 54 -22.59 -7.82 4.71
C SER A 54 -22.13 -9.02 3.86
N GLY A 55 -21.39 -8.74 2.79
CA GLY A 55 -21.11 -9.70 1.72
C GLY A 55 -22.23 -9.78 0.68
N ARG A 56 -21.87 -10.25 -0.54
CA ARG A 56 -22.81 -10.31 -1.68
C ARG A 56 -24.03 -11.18 -1.38
N ASP A 57 -23.83 -12.29 -0.68
CA ASP A 57 -24.85 -13.29 -0.37
C ASP A 57 -25.21 -13.28 1.12
N GLY A 58 -24.82 -12.24 1.86
CA GLY A 58 -25.08 -12.12 3.29
C GLY A 58 -26.53 -11.79 3.61
N GLU A 59 -26.94 -12.08 4.85
CA GLU A 59 -28.27 -11.74 5.35
C GLU A 59 -28.46 -10.21 5.46
N PRO A 60 -29.67 -9.70 5.15
CA PRO A 60 -29.98 -8.29 5.32
C PRO A 60 -29.89 -7.86 6.78
N ARG A 61 -29.28 -6.70 7.00
CA ARG A 61 -29.16 -6.02 8.30
C ARG A 61 -29.78 -4.63 8.20
N GLU A 62 -30.26 -4.12 9.31
CA GLU A 62 -30.86 -2.79 9.38
C GLU A 62 -30.38 -2.03 10.62
N VAL A 63 -29.96 -0.80 10.41
CA VAL A 63 -29.60 0.15 11.49
C VAL A 63 -30.66 1.23 11.52
N ALA A 64 -31.42 1.34 12.61
CA ALA A 64 -32.42 2.39 12.78
C ALA A 64 -31.74 3.76 12.97
N PRO A 65 -32.37 4.85 12.47
CA PRO A 65 -31.86 6.20 12.72
C PRO A 65 -31.71 6.49 14.22
N GLY A 66 -30.51 6.98 14.64
CA GLY A 66 -30.21 7.26 16.05
C GLY A 66 -29.79 6.03 16.87
N ALA A 67 -29.78 4.83 16.32
CA ALA A 67 -29.21 3.64 16.93
C ALA A 67 -27.67 3.75 17.02
N ARG A 68 -27.06 2.81 17.74
CA ARG A 68 -25.60 2.70 17.77
C ARG A 68 -25.08 2.40 16.35
N ALA A 69 -24.10 3.17 15.89
CA ALA A 69 -23.44 2.97 14.61
C ALA A 69 -22.84 1.55 14.51
N GLU A 70 -23.05 0.89 13.37
CA GLU A 70 -22.53 -0.45 13.12
C GLU A 70 -21.26 -0.37 12.27
N PRO A 71 -20.09 -0.84 12.76
CA PRO A 71 -18.85 -0.85 11.99
C PRO A 71 -18.95 -1.89 10.87
N VAL A 72 -18.57 -1.49 9.66
CA VAL A 72 -18.65 -2.32 8.45
C VAL A 72 -17.41 -2.16 7.59
N LEU A 73 -17.14 -3.14 6.73
CA LEU A 73 -16.20 -3.02 5.62
C LEU A 73 -16.97 -2.61 4.36
N LEU A 74 -16.77 -1.38 3.90
CA LEU A 74 -17.56 -0.80 2.80
C LEU A 74 -17.44 -1.58 1.49
N CYS A 75 -16.31 -2.25 1.24
CA CYS A 75 -16.13 -3.15 0.10
C CYS A 75 -16.92 -4.47 0.22
N GLN A 76 -17.48 -4.75 1.40
CA GLN A 76 -18.38 -5.89 1.67
C GLN A 76 -19.79 -5.41 2.05
N THR A 77 -20.09 -4.13 1.89
CA THR A 77 -21.39 -3.55 2.22
C THR A 77 -22.21 -3.33 0.94
N TYR A 78 -23.28 -4.08 0.81
CA TYR A 78 -24.21 -4.06 -0.34
C TYR A 78 -25.51 -3.38 0.08
N PRO A 79 -25.79 -2.14 -0.34
CA PRO A 79 -26.95 -1.38 0.06
C PRO A 79 -28.27 -2.03 -0.39
N GLN A 80 -29.25 -2.14 0.50
CA GLN A 80 -30.60 -2.65 0.18
C GLN A 80 -31.67 -1.55 0.25
N ALA A 81 -31.36 -0.44 0.91
CA ALA A 81 -32.15 0.79 0.96
C ALA A 81 -31.18 1.98 1.10
N ASP A 82 -31.69 3.20 1.11
CA ASP A 82 -30.87 4.39 1.33
C ASP A 82 -30.06 4.25 2.62
N LEU A 83 -28.76 4.57 2.54
CA LEU A 83 -27.83 4.44 3.65
C LEU A 83 -27.28 5.80 4.07
N LEU A 84 -27.21 6.03 5.37
CA LEU A 84 -26.41 7.07 5.99
C LEU A 84 -25.15 6.41 6.55
N LEU A 85 -24.00 6.81 6.05
CA LEU A 85 -22.70 6.22 6.39
C LEU A 85 -21.75 7.27 6.97
N ARG A 86 -20.77 6.81 7.76
CA ARG A 86 -19.52 7.53 7.95
C ARG A 86 -18.46 6.78 7.12
N VAL A 87 -17.99 7.43 6.06
CA VAL A 87 -17.07 6.85 5.10
C VAL A 87 -15.64 7.30 5.40
N PRO A 88 -14.66 6.38 5.54
CA PRO A 88 -13.26 6.75 5.70
C PRO A 88 -12.76 7.36 4.38
N ARG A 89 -12.13 8.51 4.45
CA ARG A 89 -11.62 9.19 3.26
C ARG A 89 -10.15 8.90 3.03
N ALA A 90 -9.76 8.96 1.78
CA ALA A 90 -8.36 9.06 1.43
C ALA A 90 -7.80 10.36 2.03
N GLY A 91 -6.87 10.24 2.97
CA GLY A 91 -6.29 11.37 3.70
C GLY A 91 -6.75 11.55 5.15
N ASP A 92 -7.79 10.85 5.60
CA ASP A 92 -8.29 10.91 7.00
C ASP A 92 -7.45 10.07 8.00
N THR A 93 -6.25 9.62 7.62
CA THR A 93 -5.39 8.88 8.55
C THR A 93 -4.69 9.81 9.51
N ALA A 94 -4.61 9.41 10.76
CA ALA A 94 -3.81 10.09 11.79
C ALA A 94 -2.33 10.23 11.42
N SER A 95 -1.85 9.47 10.43
CA SER A 95 -0.46 9.46 9.96
C SER A 95 -0.20 10.23 8.68
N GLY A 96 -1.21 10.81 8.01
CA GLY A 96 -1.00 11.61 6.79
C GLY A 96 -0.23 10.87 5.67
N VAL A 97 -0.13 11.52 4.51
CA VAL A 97 0.75 11.05 3.43
C VAL A 97 2.15 11.58 3.70
N ARG A 98 3.15 10.70 3.74
CA ARG A 98 4.56 11.03 3.91
C ARG A 98 5.29 10.86 2.59
N ALA A 99 6.29 11.69 2.33
CA ALA A 99 7.16 11.52 1.18
C ALA A 99 8.22 10.46 1.48
N ALA A 100 8.37 9.47 0.60
CA ALA A 100 9.41 8.47 0.67
C ALA A 100 10.21 8.43 -0.64
N ARG A 101 11.52 8.28 -0.54
CA ARG A 101 12.42 8.15 -1.68
C ARG A 101 12.85 6.70 -1.86
N ILE A 102 12.83 6.22 -3.08
CA ILE A 102 13.40 4.91 -3.43
C ILE A 102 14.93 5.01 -3.38
N GLU A 103 15.55 4.25 -2.51
CA GLU A 103 17.01 4.20 -2.35
C GLU A 103 17.64 3.12 -3.23
N SER A 104 16.98 1.97 -3.35
CA SER A 104 17.44 0.88 -4.18
C SER A 104 16.30 0.01 -4.69
N VAL A 105 16.52 -0.57 -5.88
CA VAL A 105 15.69 -1.63 -6.46
C VAL A 105 16.62 -2.77 -6.84
N GLU A 106 16.41 -3.93 -6.24
CA GLU A 106 17.19 -5.14 -6.47
C GLU A 106 16.27 -6.22 -7.06
N LEU A 107 16.58 -6.72 -8.24
CA LEU A 107 15.83 -7.81 -8.84
C LEU A 107 16.21 -9.13 -8.17
N ALA A 108 15.35 -9.62 -7.30
CA ALA A 108 15.55 -10.88 -6.57
C ALA A 108 15.10 -12.11 -7.37
N ALA A 109 14.21 -11.94 -8.35
CA ALA A 109 13.83 -12.90 -9.38
C ALA A 109 13.42 -12.17 -10.66
N ALA A 110 13.12 -12.89 -11.73
CA ALA A 110 12.73 -12.30 -13.02
C ALA A 110 11.53 -11.36 -12.92
N ASP A 111 10.62 -11.64 -12.00
CA ASP A 111 9.38 -10.87 -11.78
C ASP A 111 9.24 -10.33 -10.35
N ILE A 112 10.29 -10.39 -9.52
CA ILE A 112 10.26 -9.89 -8.13
C ILE A 112 11.42 -8.93 -7.88
N ALA A 113 11.10 -7.75 -7.36
CA ALA A 113 12.04 -6.74 -6.91
C ALA A 113 11.92 -6.51 -5.40
N VAL A 114 13.05 -6.39 -4.73
CA VAL A 114 13.20 -5.87 -3.37
C VAL A 114 13.45 -4.37 -3.48
N VAL A 115 12.59 -3.56 -2.87
CA VAL A 115 12.63 -2.09 -2.99
C VAL A 115 12.80 -1.48 -1.61
N ARG A 116 13.85 -0.68 -1.42
CA ARG A 116 14.13 0.04 -0.18
C ARG A 116 13.79 1.50 -0.31
N PHE A 117 13.13 1.99 0.71
CA PHE A 117 12.69 3.39 0.82
C PHE A 117 13.27 4.06 2.05
N THR A 118 13.40 5.39 1.97
CA THR A 118 13.65 6.24 3.13
C THR A 118 12.62 7.37 3.16
N LEU A 119 11.99 7.58 4.31
CA LEU A 119 11.08 8.70 4.53
C LEU A 119 11.86 10.02 4.56
N LEU A 120 11.36 11.04 3.89
CA LEU A 120 12.10 12.30 3.69
C LEU A 120 11.97 13.27 4.87
N ASP A 121 10.97 13.10 5.72
CA ASP A 121 10.80 13.86 6.96
C ASP A 121 11.82 13.47 8.05
N GLY A 122 12.52 12.34 7.87
CA GLY A 122 13.51 11.84 8.82
C GLY A 122 12.93 11.19 10.08
N GLU A 123 11.59 11.24 10.24
CA GLU A 123 10.93 10.64 11.39
C GLU A 123 10.92 9.11 11.32
N PRO A 124 11.16 8.43 12.44
CA PRO A 124 11.15 6.98 12.49
C PRO A 124 9.81 6.40 12.03
N LEU A 125 9.87 5.34 11.22
CA LEU A 125 8.71 4.52 10.90
C LEU A 125 8.59 3.40 11.94
N ARG A 126 7.55 3.44 12.77
CA ARG A 126 7.24 2.39 13.73
C ARG A 126 6.12 1.52 13.17
N TYR A 127 6.31 0.22 13.10
CA TYR A 127 5.32 -0.74 12.61
C TYR A 127 5.49 -2.10 13.26
N GLU A 128 4.42 -2.88 13.18
CA GLU A 128 4.42 -4.29 13.57
C GLU A 128 4.62 -5.16 12.32
N ALA A 129 5.35 -6.26 12.48
CA ALA A 129 5.58 -7.21 11.41
C ALA A 129 4.25 -7.79 10.89
N GLY A 130 4.07 -7.73 9.58
CA GLY A 130 2.84 -8.09 8.88
C GLY A 130 1.98 -6.89 8.43
N GLN A 131 2.28 -5.67 8.92
CA GLN A 131 1.68 -4.46 8.40
C GLN A 131 2.20 -4.11 7.00
N PHE A 132 1.54 -3.17 6.33
CA PHE A 132 1.86 -2.75 4.97
C PHE A 132 1.88 -1.23 4.83
N MET A 133 2.53 -0.75 3.75
CA MET A 133 2.46 0.64 3.29
C MET A 133 1.59 0.72 2.04
N ALA A 134 0.79 1.77 1.93
CA ALA A 134 0.07 2.09 0.72
C ALA A 134 0.84 3.16 -0.06
N ILE A 135 1.25 2.84 -1.29
CA ILE A 135 2.00 3.75 -2.17
C ILE A 135 1.02 4.47 -3.09
N ARG A 136 1.08 5.79 -3.12
CA ARG A 136 0.32 6.63 -4.06
C ARG A 136 1.04 6.66 -5.40
N TRP A 137 0.50 5.96 -6.37
CA TRP A 137 1.07 5.92 -7.72
C TRP A 137 0.34 6.86 -8.68
N SER A 138 -0.97 6.85 -8.70
CA SER A 138 -1.81 7.70 -9.54
C SER A 138 -2.81 8.49 -8.72
N ALA A 139 -3.52 9.43 -9.35
CA ALA A 139 -4.53 10.23 -8.67
C ALA A 139 -5.68 9.38 -8.09
N ALA A 140 -5.95 8.23 -8.69
CA ALA A 140 -7.10 7.39 -8.36
C ALA A 140 -6.73 6.15 -7.53
N GLY A 141 -5.45 5.93 -7.14
CA GLY A 141 -5.13 4.65 -6.55
C GLY A 141 -3.93 4.58 -5.62
N TYR A 142 -4.14 3.81 -4.57
CA TYR A 142 -3.09 3.30 -3.70
C TYR A 142 -2.70 1.90 -4.14
N LYS A 143 -1.41 1.57 -3.96
CA LYS A 143 -0.89 0.21 -4.13
C LYS A 143 -0.40 -0.27 -2.77
N PRO A 144 -1.05 -1.26 -2.14
CA PRO A 144 -0.59 -1.80 -0.87
C PRO A 144 0.60 -2.75 -1.09
N PHE A 145 1.61 -2.61 -0.23
CA PHE A 145 2.77 -3.50 -0.20
C PHE A 145 3.14 -3.80 1.25
N SER A 146 3.21 -5.07 1.60
CA SER A 146 3.60 -5.51 2.94
C SER A 146 5.03 -5.11 3.24
N LEU A 147 5.26 -4.68 4.48
CA LEU A 147 6.59 -4.40 5.00
C LEU A 147 7.34 -5.74 5.18
N ALA A 148 8.53 -5.84 4.59
CA ALA A 148 9.24 -7.11 4.43
C ALA A 148 10.29 -7.37 5.52
N ARG A 149 10.63 -6.35 6.33
CA ARG A 149 11.66 -6.47 7.38
C ARG A 149 11.07 -6.24 8.77
N ALA A 150 11.79 -6.65 9.79
CA ALA A 150 11.49 -6.22 11.15
C ALA A 150 11.69 -4.70 11.30
N CYS A 151 10.90 -4.06 12.18
CA CYS A 151 11.02 -2.64 12.45
C CYS A 151 12.32 -2.35 13.22
N GLU A 152 13.25 -1.64 12.58
CA GLU A 152 14.54 -1.24 13.19
C GLU A 152 14.50 0.16 13.83
N GLY A 153 13.33 0.82 13.80
CA GLY A 153 13.13 2.15 14.40
C GLY A 153 13.77 3.31 13.62
N GLY A 154 14.22 3.09 12.39
CA GLY A 154 14.71 4.13 11.47
C GLY A 154 13.61 4.67 10.55
N ALA A 155 14.00 5.60 9.66
CA ALA A 155 13.12 6.15 8.63
C ALA A 155 13.03 5.26 7.38
N GLY A 156 13.79 4.16 7.33
CA GLY A 156 13.82 3.23 6.20
C GLY A 156 12.78 2.11 6.31
N PHE A 157 12.34 1.60 5.16
CA PHE A 157 11.52 0.39 5.07
C PHE A 157 11.75 -0.33 3.74
N GLU A 158 11.40 -1.61 3.72
CA GLU A 158 11.56 -2.50 2.57
C GLU A 158 10.22 -3.13 2.19
N ILE A 159 9.96 -3.21 0.88
CA ILE A 159 8.82 -3.93 0.32
C ILE A 159 9.28 -4.87 -0.79
N HIS A 160 8.53 -5.94 -1.01
CA HIS A 160 8.75 -6.83 -2.15
C HIS A 160 7.65 -6.61 -3.19
N VAL A 161 8.04 -6.36 -4.42
CA VAL A 161 7.12 -6.03 -5.51
C VAL A 161 7.18 -7.09 -6.59
N ARG A 162 6.04 -7.67 -6.94
CA ARG A 162 5.92 -8.55 -8.09
C ARG A 162 5.52 -7.79 -9.33
N LYS A 163 6.19 -8.04 -10.45
CA LYS A 163 5.84 -7.49 -11.76
C LYS A 163 4.50 -8.03 -12.23
N MET A 164 3.57 -7.14 -12.51
CA MET A 164 2.23 -7.48 -13.01
C MET A 164 2.11 -7.03 -14.47
N ALA A 165 1.70 -7.93 -15.35
CA ALA A 165 1.46 -7.60 -16.75
C ALA A 165 0.37 -6.50 -16.87
N GLY A 166 0.65 -5.41 -17.57
CA GLY A 166 -0.24 -4.26 -17.70
C GLY A 166 -0.33 -3.38 -16.44
N GLY A 167 0.46 -3.65 -15.41
CA GLY A 167 0.51 -2.87 -14.19
C GLY A 167 1.44 -1.65 -14.33
N GLU A 168 0.90 -0.45 -14.54
CA GLU A 168 1.67 0.78 -14.78
C GLU A 168 2.81 1.00 -13.76
N PHE A 169 2.53 0.85 -12.46
CA PHE A 169 3.53 0.99 -11.41
C PHE A 169 4.65 -0.05 -11.55
N THR A 170 4.27 -1.32 -11.75
CA THR A 170 5.27 -2.39 -11.81
C THR A 170 6.04 -2.37 -13.13
N GLU A 171 5.44 -2.02 -14.25
CA GLU A 171 6.15 -1.83 -15.52
C GLU A 171 7.18 -0.70 -15.41
N TRP A 172 6.80 0.43 -14.79
CA TRP A 172 7.72 1.52 -14.53
C TRP A 172 8.83 1.13 -13.54
N LEU A 173 8.50 0.44 -12.45
CA LEU A 173 9.46 0.04 -11.43
C LEU A 173 10.54 -0.90 -11.99
N PHE A 174 10.15 -1.83 -12.86
CA PHE A 174 11.06 -2.81 -13.47
C PHE A 174 11.79 -2.30 -14.72
N ALA A 175 11.44 -1.10 -15.21
CA ALA A 175 12.11 -0.54 -16.37
C ALA A 175 13.61 -0.34 -16.09
N GLU A 176 14.45 -0.65 -17.10
CA GLU A 176 15.90 -0.55 -17.00
C GLU A 176 16.47 -1.30 -15.75
N GLU A 177 15.91 -2.47 -15.45
CA GLU A 177 16.29 -3.28 -14.30
C GLU A 177 16.15 -2.53 -12.96
N GLY A 178 15.16 -1.66 -12.86
CA GLY A 178 14.88 -0.88 -11.66
C GLY A 178 15.67 0.43 -11.53
N ARG A 179 16.69 0.66 -12.34
CA ARG A 179 17.54 1.88 -12.28
C ARG A 179 16.72 3.15 -12.45
N ARG A 180 15.70 3.12 -13.30
CA ARG A 180 14.81 4.27 -13.55
C ARG A 180 14.07 4.73 -12.29
N ALA A 181 13.76 3.82 -11.39
CA ALA A 181 12.97 4.09 -10.19
C ALA A 181 13.81 4.62 -9.02
N VAL A 182 15.12 4.37 -9.00
CA VAL A 182 16.01 4.85 -7.93
C VAL A 182 16.02 6.37 -7.89
N GLY A 183 15.83 6.92 -6.69
CA GLY A 183 15.69 8.36 -6.46
C GLY A 183 14.28 8.91 -6.67
N ALA A 184 13.30 8.08 -7.09
CA ALA A 184 11.91 8.51 -7.17
C ALA A 184 11.33 8.83 -5.79
N ILE A 185 10.56 9.91 -5.73
CA ILE A 185 9.84 10.34 -4.53
C ILE A 185 8.37 10.00 -4.73
N LEU A 186 7.82 9.20 -3.82
CA LEU A 186 6.45 8.73 -3.84
C LEU A 186 5.76 9.08 -2.52
N GLY A 187 4.47 9.38 -2.61
CA GLY A 187 3.64 9.48 -1.41
C GLY A 187 3.38 8.10 -0.84
N VAL A 188 3.59 7.93 0.45
CA VAL A 188 3.30 6.69 1.17
C VAL A 188 2.40 6.97 2.36
N GLU A 189 1.55 6.01 2.67
CA GLU A 189 0.61 6.07 3.80
C GLU A 189 0.71 4.78 4.59
N GLY A 190 0.82 4.90 5.89
CA GLY A 190 0.98 3.73 6.75
C GLY A 190 1.83 4.03 7.99
N PRO A 191 2.10 2.98 8.81
CA PRO A 191 1.75 1.57 8.59
C PRO A 191 0.27 1.29 8.70
N LEU A 192 -0.21 0.27 7.98
CA LEU A 192 -1.61 -0.11 7.87
C LEU A 192 -1.74 -1.63 8.02
N GLY A 193 -2.94 -2.11 8.39
CA GLY A 193 -3.24 -3.54 8.48
C GLY A 193 -3.13 -4.10 9.89
N GLU A 194 -3.77 -5.27 10.08
CA GLU A 194 -3.87 -5.97 11.36
C GLU A 194 -3.30 -7.40 11.27
N PHE A 195 -2.66 -7.76 10.14
CA PHE A 195 -2.05 -9.07 9.94
C PHE A 195 -0.73 -9.14 10.70
N GLY A 196 -0.77 -9.55 11.97
CA GLY A 196 0.39 -9.62 12.87
C GLY A 196 0.56 -10.98 13.50
N TRP A 197 1.72 -11.22 14.11
CA TRP A 197 2.01 -12.45 14.82
C TRP A 197 1.23 -12.53 16.14
N GLN A 198 0.40 -13.58 16.30
CA GLN A 198 -0.47 -13.76 17.47
C GLN A 198 -0.25 -15.11 18.18
N THR A 199 0.64 -15.96 17.65
CA THR A 199 0.86 -17.30 18.17
C THR A 199 1.59 -17.29 19.52
N PRO A 200 1.02 -17.89 20.59
CA PRO A 200 1.68 -18.06 21.87
C PRO A 200 2.99 -18.88 21.74
N LEU A 201 3.91 -18.70 22.73
CA LEU A 201 5.24 -19.29 22.67
C LEU A 201 5.24 -20.83 22.65
N ASP A 202 4.25 -21.45 23.28
CA ASP A 202 4.09 -22.89 23.44
C ASP A 202 3.35 -23.57 22.28
N ARG A 203 2.83 -22.80 21.33
CA ARG A 203 2.05 -23.34 20.21
C ARG A 203 2.87 -23.41 18.93
N PRO A 204 2.85 -24.54 18.20
CA PRO A 204 3.43 -24.63 16.88
C PRO A 204 2.72 -23.73 15.86
N ALA A 205 3.45 -23.28 14.84
CA ALA A 205 2.89 -22.49 13.75
C ALA A 205 3.30 -22.99 12.38
N ILE A 206 2.43 -22.74 11.40
CA ILE A 206 2.71 -23.01 9.99
C ILE A 206 2.56 -21.71 9.22
N LEU A 207 3.61 -21.31 8.53
CA LEU A 207 3.66 -20.15 7.65
C LEU A 207 3.59 -20.65 6.20
N VAL A 208 2.65 -20.13 5.41
CA VAL A 208 2.43 -20.54 4.02
C VAL A 208 2.51 -19.32 3.11
N ALA A 209 3.47 -19.28 2.22
CA ALA A 209 3.67 -18.18 1.30
C ALA A 209 3.69 -18.60 -0.16
N THR A 210 3.25 -17.71 -1.05
CA THR A 210 3.54 -17.77 -2.50
C THR A 210 3.95 -16.40 -3.02
N GLY A 211 5.00 -16.34 -3.84
CA GLY A 211 5.53 -15.10 -4.39
C GLY A 211 5.86 -14.07 -3.31
N THR A 212 5.46 -12.81 -3.53
CA THR A 212 5.69 -11.73 -2.56
C THR A 212 4.85 -11.81 -1.28
N GLY A 213 3.94 -12.78 -1.15
CA GLY A 213 3.32 -13.11 0.13
C GLY A 213 4.33 -13.59 1.18
N PHE A 214 5.55 -13.87 0.77
CA PHE A 214 6.66 -14.13 1.68
C PHE A 214 7.06 -12.87 2.50
N ALA A 215 6.92 -11.67 1.95
CA ALA A 215 7.38 -10.43 2.59
C ALA A 215 6.85 -10.20 4.02
N PRO A 216 5.54 -10.23 4.32
CA PRO A 216 5.07 -10.05 5.69
C PRO A 216 5.47 -11.20 6.60
N LEU A 217 5.62 -12.43 6.08
CA LEU A 217 6.09 -13.57 6.86
C LEU A 217 7.59 -13.45 7.18
N GLU A 218 8.39 -12.91 6.26
CA GLU A 218 9.79 -12.57 6.51
C GLU A 218 9.91 -11.59 7.67
N ALA A 219 9.15 -10.50 7.66
CA ALA A 219 9.13 -9.54 8.74
C ALA A 219 8.75 -10.19 10.09
N MET A 220 7.76 -11.10 10.09
CA MET A 220 7.36 -11.84 11.31
C MET A 220 8.46 -12.77 11.80
N ILE A 221 9.11 -13.51 10.89
CA ILE A 221 10.21 -14.42 11.22
C ILE A 221 11.33 -13.64 11.89
N GLU A 222 11.73 -12.50 11.34
CA GLU A 222 12.80 -11.66 11.88
C GLU A 222 12.41 -10.98 13.20
N ALA A 223 11.27 -10.30 13.24
CA ALA A 223 10.82 -9.54 14.41
C ALA A 223 10.66 -10.43 15.66
N HIS A 224 10.21 -11.65 15.46
CA HIS A 224 9.96 -12.60 16.55
C HIS A 224 11.03 -13.69 16.68
N ARG A 225 12.12 -13.61 15.90
CA ARG A 225 13.23 -14.57 15.89
C ARG A 225 12.71 -16.01 15.87
N LEU A 226 11.81 -16.31 14.91
CA LEU A 226 11.04 -17.55 14.95
C LEU A 226 11.93 -18.82 14.86
N TRP A 227 13.17 -18.71 14.41
CA TRP A 227 14.17 -19.77 14.42
C TRP A 227 14.68 -20.16 15.82
N GLU A 228 14.43 -19.33 16.84
CA GLU A 228 14.85 -19.58 18.23
C GLU A 228 13.70 -20.14 19.11
N ARG A 229 12.52 -20.31 18.55
CA ARG A 229 11.35 -20.78 19.31
C ARG A 229 11.52 -22.23 19.76
N ALA A 230 11.03 -22.53 20.99
CA ALA A 230 10.95 -23.89 21.51
C ALA A 230 9.88 -24.71 20.77
N SER A 231 8.73 -24.08 20.43
CA SER A 231 7.70 -24.73 19.60
C SER A 231 8.02 -24.60 18.13
N PRO A 232 7.89 -25.68 17.34
CA PRO A 232 8.30 -25.68 15.93
C PRO A 232 7.50 -24.70 15.09
N VAL A 233 8.19 -24.02 14.19
CA VAL A 233 7.60 -23.18 13.14
C VAL A 233 7.95 -23.79 11.80
N HIS A 234 6.94 -24.08 10.98
CA HIS A 234 7.12 -24.64 9.65
C HIS A 234 6.84 -23.57 8.60
N LEU A 235 7.84 -23.25 7.78
CA LEU A 235 7.73 -22.30 6.68
C LEU A 235 7.63 -23.03 5.34
N TYR A 236 6.46 -23.00 4.72
CA TYR A 236 6.21 -23.52 3.38
C TYR A 236 6.20 -22.38 2.38
N VAL A 237 7.11 -22.39 1.42
CA VAL A 237 7.14 -21.39 0.34
C VAL A 237 6.90 -22.08 -0.99
N GLY A 238 5.77 -21.74 -1.59
CA GLY A 238 5.35 -22.24 -2.90
C GLY A 238 5.83 -21.34 -4.03
N ALA A 239 6.47 -21.93 -5.04
CA ALA A 239 6.86 -21.26 -6.26
C ALA A 239 6.54 -22.15 -7.48
N ARG A 240 6.65 -21.58 -8.68
CA ARG A 240 6.50 -22.35 -9.91
C ARG A 240 7.77 -23.13 -10.22
N THR A 241 8.92 -22.47 -10.14
CA THR A 241 10.25 -23.02 -10.35
C THR A 241 11.16 -22.66 -9.18
N ALA A 242 12.32 -23.30 -9.07
CA ALA A 242 13.31 -22.98 -8.05
C ALA A 242 13.89 -21.57 -8.21
N ALA A 243 13.95 -21.03 -9.43
CA ALA A 243 14.37 -19.66 -9.70
C ALA A 243 13.41 -18.62 -9.14
N ASP A 244 12.14 -18.98 -8.94
CA ASP A 244 11.12 -18.10 -8.38
C ASP A 244 11.13 -18.07 -6.84
N LEU A 245 11.92 -18.95 -6.19
CA LEU A 245 12.16 -18.97 -4.75
C LEU A 245 13.20 -17.90 -4.37
N TYR A 246 12.89 -16.64 -4.58
CA TYR A 246 13.84 -15.52 -4.49
C TYR A 246 14.51 -15.34 -3.12
N ALA A 247 13.96 -15.91 -2.06
CA ALA A 247 14.50 -15.84 -0.69
C ALA A 247 15.01 -17.23 -0.19
N ASP A 248 15.20 -18.24 -1.08
CA ASP A 248 15.58 -19.61 -0.70
C ASP A 248 16.83 -19.66 0.20
N ALA A 249 17.88 -18.95 -0.17
CA ALA A 249 19.13 -18.91 0.61
C ALA A 249 18.90 -18.39 2.03
N ARG A 250 18.08 -17.37 2.20
CA ARG A 250 17.73 -16.79 3.51
C ARG A 250 16.90 -17.75 4.34
N CYS A 251 15.90 -18.38 3.74
CA CYS A 251 15.06 -19.37 4.42
C CYS A 251 15.90 -20.58 4.90
N ARG A 252 16.84 -21.04 4.09
CA ARG A 252 17.80 -22.10 4.49
C ARG A 252 18.72 -21.66 5.61
N ALA A 253 19.18 -20.42 5.61
CA ALA A 253 20.02 -19.89 6.68
C ALA A 253 19.27 -19.86 8.02
N TRP A 254 17.99 -19.45 8.05
CA TRP A 254 17.19 -19.53 9.26
C TRP A 254 16.93 -20.97 9.71
N ALA A 255 16.68 -21.89 8.78
CA ALA A 255 16.47 -23.29 9.11
C ALA A 255 17.74 -24.00 9.61
N ALA A 256 18.92 -23.49 9.26
CA ALA A 256 20.21 -23.97 9.72
C ALA A 256 20.71 -23.28 11.01
N ALA A 257 20.01 -22.21 11.46
CA ALA A 257 20.41 -21.47 12.65
C ALA A 257 20.33 -22.35 13.91
N PRO A 258 21.29 -22.25 14.84
CA PRO A 258 21.26 -23.04 16.06
C PRO A 258 20.05 -22.64 16.91
N GLY A 259 19.23 -23.62 17.30
CA GLY A 259 18.02 -23.44 18.09
C GLY A 259 17.44 -24.79 18.54
N GLN A 260 16.50 -24.76 19.51
CA GLN A 260 15.97 -26.02 20.08
C GLN A 260 15.05 -26.79 19.12
N ALA A 261 13.93 -26.21 18.68
CA ALA A 261 13.04 -26.85 17.70
C ALA A 261 13.09 -26.14 16.35
N GLY A 262 13.45 -24.88 16.37
CA GLY A 262 13.77 -24.05 15.26
C GLY A 262 12.70 -23.86 14.18
N LEU A 263 13.08 -23.15 13.16
CA LEU A 263 12.28 -22.96 11.95
C LEU A 263 12.63 -24.08 10.96
N ARG A 264 11.60 -24.75 10.44
CA ARG A 264 11.73 -25.76 9.38
C ARG A 264 11.28 -25.16 8.06
N TYR A 265 12.16 -25.14 7.07
CA TYR A 265 11.86 -24.63 5.76
C TYR A 265 11.53 -25.75 4.76
N VAL A 266 10.42 -25.61 4.06
CA VAL A 266 9.93 -26.56 3.06
C VAL A 266 9.65 -25.81 1.75
N PRO A 267 10.58 -25.79 0.79
CA PRO A 267 10.34 -25.28 -0.55
C PRO A 267 9.43 -26.22 -1.34
N VAL A 268 8.41 -25.67 -2.02
CA VAL A 268 7.42 -26.44 -2.79
C VAL A 268 7.33 -25.89 -4.21
N LEU A 269 7.53 -26.75 -5.22
CA LEU A 269 7.55 -26.39 -6.63
C LEU A 269 6.35 -26.97 -7.36
N SER A 270 5.57 -26.11 -8.01
CA SER A 270 4.37 -26.52 -8.74
C SER A 270 4.58 -26.77 -10.24
N GLY A 271 5.66 -26.28 -10.82
CA GLY A 271 5.97 -26.37 -12.25
C GLY A 271 7.17 -27.24 -12.61
N GLU A 272 7.94 -27.69 -11.62
CA GLU A 272 9.07 -28.59 -11.81
C GLU A 272 9.28 -29.49 -10.61
N SER A 273 10.11 -30.53 -10.79
CA SER A 273 10.59 -31.39 -9.71
C SER A 273 12.08 -31.19 -9.54
N ARG A 274 12.53 -31.01 -8.27
CA ARG A 274 13.94 -30.84 -7.94
C ARG A 274 14.30 -31.57 -6.66
N GLU A 275 15.45 -32.17 -6.63
CA GLU A 275 15.94 -32.89 -5.45
C GLU A 275 16.01 -31.95 -4.22
N GLY A 276 15.56 -32.43 -3.06
CA GLY A 276 15.49 -31.63 -1.82
C GLY A 276 14.34 -30.61 -1.75
N MET A 277 13.43 -30.61 -2.72
CA MET A 277 12.24 -29.78 -2.74
C MET A 277 10.98 -30.63 -2.94
N ARG A 278 9.85 -30.15 -2.40
CA ARG A 278 8.54 -30.81 -2.57
C ARG A 278 7.95 -30.43 -3.93
N SER A 279 7.29 -31.37 -4.59
CA SER A 279 6.54 -31.12 -5.82
C SER A 279 5.05 -30.97 -5.54
N GLY A 280 4.37 -30.09 -6.26
CA GLY A 280 2.94 -29.84 -6.17
C GLY A 280 2.57 -28.47 -5.62
N LYS A 281 1.33 -28.35 -5.13
CA LYS A 281 0.84 -27.10 -4.52
C LYS A 281 1.23 -27.03 -3.04
N VAL A 282 1.49 -25.82 -2.56
CA VAL A 282 1.98 -25.58 -1.20
C VAL A 282 0.96 -25.99 -0.13
N ASP A 283 -0.33 -25.76 -0.35
CA ASP A 283 -1.43 -26.18 0.53
C ASP A 283 -1.52 -27.72 0.61
N ALA A 284 -1.39 -28.41 -0.51
CA ALA A 284 -1.37 -29.86 -0.55
C ALA A 284 -0.15 -30.45 0.17
N ALA A 285 1.02 -29.81 0.08
CA ALA A 285 2.22 -30.22 0.80
C ALA A 285 2.01 -30.13 2.33
N VAL A 286 1.41 -29.06 2.82
CA VAL A 286 1.05 -28.93 4.25
C VAL A 286 0.08 -30.05 4.67
N MET A 287 -0.97 -30.30 3.90
CA MET A 287 -1.96 -31.35 4.21
C MET A 287 -1.36 -32.77 4.17
N ALA A 288 -0.33 -33.00 3.39
CA ALA A 288 0.39 -34.27 3.35
C ALA A 288 1.26 -34.48 4.61
N ASP A 289 1.85 -33.40 5.12
CA ASP A 289 2.74 -33.45 6.29
C ASP A 289 1.98 -33.42 7.62
N PHE A 290 0.76 -32.83 7.62
CA PHE A 290 -0.06 -32.68 8.83
C PHE A 290 -1.43 -33.35 8.68
N PRO A 291 -1.61 -34.56 9.22
CA PRO A 291 -2.91 -35.23 9.24
C PRO A 291 -3.98 -34.45 10.03
N SER A 292 -3.56 -33.65 11.02
CA SER A 292 -4.42 -32.77 11.82
C SER A 292 -3.74 -31.43 12.08
N LEU A 293 -4.50 -30.33 11.98
CA LEU A 293 -4.07 -28.96 12.27
C LEU A 293 -4.77 -28.37 13.51
N ALA A 294 -5.42 -29.20 14.32
CA ALA A 294 -6.21 -28.76 15.47
C ALA A 294 -5.41 -28.00 16.54
N GLN A 295 -4.10 -28.21 16.60
CA GLN A 295 -3.22 -27.66 17.66
C GLN A 295 -2.20 -26.63 17.14
N VAL A 296 -2.34 -26.14 15.92
CA VAL A 296 -1.42 -25.18 15.31
C VAL A 296 -2.11 -23.86 14.99
N ASP A 297 -1.33 -22.82 14.80
CA ASP A 297 -1.77 -21.58 14.19
C ASP A 297 -1.21 -21.52 12.75
N VAL A 298 -1.99 -21.02 11.79
CA VAL A 298 -1.59 -20.94 10.39
C VAL A 298 -1.63 -19.50 9.90
N TYR A 299 -0.56 -19.07 9.25
CA TYR A 299 -0.44 -17.79 8.57
C TYR A 299 -0.27 -18.02 7.08
N ALA A 300 -1.23 -17.60 6.27
CA ALA A 300 -1.22 -17.80 4.82
C ALA A 300 -1.21 -16.46 4.08
N CYS A 301 -0.20 -16.23 3.23
CA CYS A 301 -0.06 -14.99 2.50
C CYS A 301 0.35 -15.21 1.04
N GLY A 302 -0.21 -14.44 0.11
CA GLY A 302 0.10 -14.49 -1.31
C GLY A 302 -1.13 -14.58 -2.22
N ALA A 303 -1.06 -15.42 -3.25
CA ALA A 303 -2.12 -15.54 -4.23
C ALA A 303 -3.48 -15.90 -3.59
N PRO A 304 -4.58 -15.16 -3.90
CA PRO A 304 -5.90 -15.42 -3.29
C PRO A 304 -6.38 -16.86 -3.45
N ALA A 305 -6.15 -17.46 -4.62
CA ALA A 305 -6.52 -18.86 -4.87
C ALA A 305 -5.77 -19.84 -3.96
N MET A 306 -4.51 -19.56 -3.63
CA MET A 306 -3.73 -20.37 -2.67
C MET A 306 -4.27 -20.22 -1.26
N VAL A 307 -4.51 -18.99 -0.82
CA VAL A 307 -5.04 -18.70 0.53
C VAL A 307 -6.41 -19.36 0.73
N GLU A 308 -7.29 -19.28 -0.28
CA GLU A 308 -8.61 -19.91 -0.20
C GLU A 308 -8.53 -21.45 -0.22
N ALA A 309 -7.68 -22.03 -1.08
CA ALA A 309 -7.46 -23.48 -1.07
C ALA A 309 -6.91 -23.97 0.28
N ALA A 310 -5.96 -23.23 0.87
CA ALA A 310 -5.43 -23.51 2.20
C ALA A 310 -6.55 -23.40 3.27
N ARG A 311 -7.36 -22.36 3.23
CA ARG A 311 -8.46 -22.18 4.19
C ARG A 311 -9.45 -23.35 4.12
N VAL A 312 -9.90 -23.70 2.92
CA VAL A 312 -10.84 -24.81 2.71
C VAL A 312 -10.23 -26.15 3.16
N GLY A 313 -9.00 -26.43 2.76
CA GLY A 313 -8.31 -27.67 3.11
C GLY A 313 -8.00 -27.78 4.61
N PHE A 314 -7.47 -26.72 5.21
CA PHE A 314 -6.98 -26.76 6.58
C PHE A 314 -8.13 -26.70 7.60
N VAL A 315 -9.10 -25.81 7.40
CA VAL A 315 -10.25 -25.69 8.30
C VAL A 315 -11.23 -26.84 8.06
N GLY A 316 -11.58 -27.11 6.79
CA GLY A 316 -12.61 -28.09 6.44
C GLY A 316 -12.14 -29.54 6.57
N ALA A 317 -10.89 -29.86 6.15
CA ALA A 317 -10.42 -31.24 6.06
C ALA A 317 -9.38 -31.66 7.10
N ARG A 318 -8.71 -30.70 7.77
CA ARG A 318 -7.65 -30.97 8.77
C ARG A 318 -7.97 -30.50 10.18
N GLY A 319 -9.18 -29.95 10.39
CA GLY A 319 -9.67 -29.56 11.72
C GLY A 319 -8.99 -28.33 12.31
N LEU A 320 -8.39 -27.46 11.50
CA LEU A 320 -7.87 -26.17 11.97
C LEU A 320 -9.02 -25.32 12.49
N PRO A 321 -9.00 -24.82 13.74
CA PRO A 321 -10.00 -23.86 14.19
C PRO A 321 -9.98 -22.59 13.30
N ALA A 322 -11.14 -22.15 12.83
CA ALA A 322 -11.24 -21.00 11.91
C ALA A 322 -10.58 -19.73 12.48
N GLY A 323 -10.65 -19.48 13.76
CA GLY A 323 -9.99 -18.35 14.46
C GLY A 323 -8.47 -18.48 14.58
N ARG A 324 -7.87 -19.58 14.11
CA ARG A 324 -6.42 -19.82 14.08
C ARG A 324 -5.86 -19.82 12.66
N PHE A 325 -6.68 -19.47 11.69
CA PHE A 325 -6.26 -19.23 10.30
C PHE A 325 -6.16 -17.74 10.05
N PHE A 326 -4.94 -17.23 10.06
CA PHE A 326 -4.61 -15.84 9.77
C PHE A 326 -4.20 -15.72 8.32
N ALA A 327 -4.74 -14.76 7.58
CA ALA A 327 -4.47 -14.66 6.15
C ALA A 327 -4.40 -13.22 5.64
N ASP A 328 -3.52 -13.00 4.68
CA ASP A 328 -3.42 -11.76 3.89
C ASP A 328 -3.30 -12.10 2.39
N PRO A 329 -4.45 -12.29 1.69
CA PRO A 329 -4.45 -12.58 0.26
C PRO A 329 -4.14 -11.33 -0.56
N PHE A 330 -3.22 -11.44 -1.52
CA PHE A 330 -2.82 -10.36 -2.42
C PHE A 330 -3.71 -10.33 -3.66
N ALA A 331 -4.90 -9.75 -3.55
CA ALA A 331 -5.81 -9.61 -4.68
C ALA A 331 -5.21 -8.67 -5.74
N PRO A 332 -5.18 -9.08 -7.03
CA PRO A 332 -4.78 -8.18 -8.09
C PRO A 332 -5.78 -7.01 -8.16
N PRO A 333 -5.32 -5.78 -8.46
CA PRO A 333 -6.22 -4.67 -8.69
C PRO A 333 -7.17 -5.01 -9.83
N ARG A 334 -8.47 -4.79 -9.65
CA ARG A 334 -9.43 -4.90 -10.76
C ARG A 334 -9.03 -3.93 -11.86
N PRO A 335 -9.13 -4.32 -13.14
CA PRO A 335 -8.86 -3.40 -14.24
C PRO A 335 -9.74 -2.16 -14.07
N SER A 336 -9.13 -1.00 -13.94
CA SER A 336 -9.85 0.27 -13.96
C SER A 336 -10.13 0.59 -15.41
N SER A 337 -11.36 0.97 -15.74
CA SER A 337 -11.73 1.55 -17.05
C SER A 337 -11.22 2.99 -17.21
N ALA A 338 -10.52 3.52 -16.22
CA ALA A 338 -9.95 4.86 -16.25
C ALA A 338 -8.85 4.95 -17.34
N ARG A 339 -8.88 6.04 -18.06
CA ARG A 339 -7.86 6.40 -19.06
C ARG A 339 -6.49 6.38 -18.38
N ARG A 340 -5.49 5.76 -19.02
CA ARG A 340 -4.12 5.78 -18.50
C ARG A 340 -3.61 7.21 -18.47
N ASP A 341 -3.13 7.64 -17.31
CA ASP A 341 -2.49 8.92 -17.14
C ASP A 341 -1.14 8.92 -17.87
N THR A 342 -0.83 9.98 -18.61
CA THR A 342 0.54 10.18 -19.13
C THR A 342 1.40 10.72 -18.00
N LEU A 343 2.43 9.95 -17.63
CA LEU A 343 3.34 10.30 -16.55
C LEU A 343 4.59 10.99 -17.12
N LEU A 344 4.96 12.09 -16.48
CA LEU A 344 6.19 12.85 -16.75
C LEU A 344 7.15 12.69 -15.57
N ARG A 345 8.43 12.47 -15.86
CA ARG A 345 9.49 12.51 -14.85
C ARG A 345 9.92 13.95 -14.64
N MET A 346 9.85 14.43 -13.42
CA MET A 346 10.27 15.78 -13.03
C MET A 346 11.34 15.71 -11.96
N ASN A 347 12.49 16.33 -12.18
CA ASN A 347 13.57 16.36 -11.21
C ASN A 347 13.28 17.39 -10.11
N LEU A 348 13.49 16.99 -8.87
CA LEU A 348 13.29 17.82 -7.69
C LEU A 348 14.60 18.03 -6.95
N ARG A 349 14.81 19.26 -6.46
CA ARG A 349 15.81 19.58 -5.45
C ARG A 349 15.10 20.00 -4.16
N LEU A 350 15.32 19.20 -3.11
CA LEU A 350 14.74 19.45 -1.80
C LEU A 350 15.46 20.58 -1.07
N PRO A 351 14.86 21.21 -0.06
CA PRO A 351 15.44 22.32 0.70
C PRO A 351 16.78 21.98 1.37
N ASP A 352 16.99 20.72 1.73
CA ASP A 352 18.23 20.21 2.33
C ASP A 352 19.32 19.85 1.30
N GLY A 353 19.06 20.12 0.01
CA GLY A 353 19.98 19.85 -1.09
C GLY A 353 19.91 18.44 -1.68
N ARG A 354 19.18 17.51 -1.06
CA ARG A 354 18.94 16.18 -1.66
C ARG A 354 18.21 16.32 -2.99
N GLN A 355 18.49 15.42 -3.89
CA GLN A 355 17.85 15.34 -5.20
C GLN A 355 17.00 14.09 -5.31
N GLY A 356 15.93 14.19 -6.05
CA GLY A 356 15.05 13.10 -6.38
C GLY A 356 14.26 13.42 -7.65
N HIS A 357 13.31 12.56 -8.01
CA HIS A 357 12.38 12.86 -9.08
C HIS A 357 10.97 12.43 -8.71
N LEU A 358 9.99 13.12 -9.28
CA LEU A 358 8.58 12.86 -9.15
C LEU A 358 8.04 12.31 -10.46
N MET A 359 7.22 11.27 -10.38
CA MET A 359 6.38 10.84 -11.51
C MET A 359 5.05 11.58 -11.41
N ALA A 360 4.87 12.58 -12.23
CA ALA A 360 3.74 13.49 -12.19
C ALA A 360 2.81 13.30 -13.39
N VAL A 361 1.52 13.52 -13.21
CA VAL A 361 0.53 13.36 -14.28
C VAL A 361 0.53 14.60 -15.15
N GLN A 362 0.69 14.40 -16.46
CA GLN A 362 0.64 15.46 -17.46
C GLN A 362 -0.69 16.24 -17.38
N GLY A 363 -0.61 17.56 -17.49
CA GLY A 363 -1.76 18.47 -17.47
C GLY A 363 -2.26 18.84 -16.09
N ARG A 364 -1.76 18.21 -15.02
CA ARG A 364 -2.12 18.58 -13.64
C ARG A 364 -1.25 19.70 -13.08
N PRO A 365 -1.77 20.50 -12.13
CA PRO A 365 -0.95 21.48 -11.42
C PRO A 365 0.13 20.80 -10.58
N LEU A 366 1.35 21.35 -10.60
CA LEU A 366 2.48 20.86 -9.82
C LEU A 366 2.17 20.74 -8.31
N LEU A 367 1.44 21.70 -7.74
CA LEU A 367 1.04 21.65 -6.33
C LEU A 367 0.34 20.35 -5.96
N GLY A 368 -0.65 19.93 -6.76
CA GLY A 368 -1.39 18.70 -6.53
C GLY A 368 -0.51 17.45 -6.60
N GLU A 369 0.46 17.44 -7.52
CA GLU A 369 1.39 16.33 -7.68
C GLU A 369 2.41 16.24 -6.54
N LEU A 370 2.92 17.38 -6.04
CA LEU A 370 3.77 17.44 -4.84
C LEU A 370 3.01 16.94 -3.62
N MET A 371 1.80 17.41 -3.40
CA MET A 371 0.96 16.95 -2.28
C MET A 371 0.65 15.45 -2.37
N ARG A 372 0.39 14.94 -3.58
CA ARG A 372 0.20 13.51 -3.81
C ARG A 372 1.44 12.70 -3.44
N ALA A 373 2.62 13.25 -3.69
CA ALA A 373 3.89 12.63 -3.32
C ALA A 373 4.26 12.82 -1.83
N GLY A 374 3.37 13.37 -1.01
CA GLY A 374 3.62 13.62 0.41
C GLY A 374 4.52 14.83 0.68
N ILE A 375 4.79 15.65 -0.33
CA ILE A 375 5.57 16.88 -0.17
C ILE A 375 4.59 18.01 0.13
N ALA A 376 4.52 18.40 1.40
CA ALA A 376 3.64 19.48 1.86
C ALA A 376 4.22 20.85 1.49
N LEU A 377 3.72 21.45 0.41
CA LEU A 377 4.03 22.82 0.03
C LEU A 377 2.96 23.76 0.59
N GLN A 378 3.37 24.88 1.21
CA GLN A 378 2.42 25.89 1.69
C GLN A 378 1.57 26.45 0.55
N HIS A 379 0.27 26.61 0.76
CA HIS A 379 -0.69 27.09 -0.25
C HIS A 379 -1.92 27.74 0.42
N LEU A 380 -1.72 28.83 1.12
CA LEU A 380 -2.75 29.48 1.95
C LEU A 380 -4.03 29.82 1.20
N CYS A 381 -3.96 30.16 -0.09
CA CYS A 381 -5.13 30.52 -0.89
C CYS A 381 -5.85 29.30 -1.51
N GLY A 382 -5.43 28.08 -1.25
CA GLY A 382 -6.06 26.90 -1.86
C GLY A 382 -5.87 26.76 -3.36
N GLY A 383 -4.88 27.43 -3.96
CA GLY A 383 -4.57 27.32 -5.40
C GLY A 383 -5.12 28.48 -6.27
N HIS A 384 -5.60 29.56 -5.68
CA HIS A 384 -6.22 30.69 -6.39
C HIS A 384 -5.23 31.77 -6.88
N ALA A 385 -3.94 31.53 -6.91
CA ALA A 385 -2.87 32.42 -7.38
C ALA A 385 -2.80 33.79 -6.68
N VAL A 386 -3.26 33.91 -5.43
CA VAL A 386 -3.32 35.21 -4.72
C VAL A 386 -2.39 35.32 -3.51
N CYS A 387 -1.65 34.26 -3.12
CA CYS A 387 -0.84 34.30 -1.90
C CYS A 387 0.67 34.03 -2.11
N ALA A 388 1.06 33.56 -3.26
CA ALA A 388 2.43 33.16 -3.63
C ALA A 388 3.14 32.18 -2.65
N THR A 389 2.47 31.62 -1.64
CA THR A 389 3.09 30.72 -0.66
C THR A 389 3.52 29.37 -1.26
N CYS A 390 2.97 29.01 -2.43
CA CYS A 390 3.37 27.82 -3.20
C CYS A 390 4.44 28.11 -4.27
N ALA A 391 5.19 29.22 -4.14
CA ALA A 391 6.23 29.56 -5.10
C ALA A 391 7.37 28.53 -5.10
N VAL A 392 7.78 28.13 -6.29
CA VAL A 392 8.90 27.20 -6.54
C VAL A 392 9.84 27.84 -7.56
N GLN A 393 11.13 27.45 -7.53
CA GLN A 393 12.12 27.91 -8.47
C GLN A 393 12.36 26.86 -9.56
N ILE A 394 12.13 27.23 -10.83
CA ILE A 394 12.48 26.40 -11.98
C ILE A 394 13.86 26.82 -12.48
N GLN A 395 14.80 25.90 -12.50
CA GLN A 395 16.13 26.15 -13.07
C GLN A 395 16.11 25.92 -14.58
N ALA A 396 16.99 26.64 -15.29
CA ALA A 396 17.02 26.72 -16.76
C ALA A 396 17.04 25.36 -17.46
N GLY A 397 16.35 25.27 -18.59
CA GLY A 397 16.27 24.09 -19.45
C GLY A 397 14.86 23.48 -19.59
N ALA A 398 13.86 24.07 -18.94
CA ALA A 398 12.48 23.63 -19.06
C ALA A 398 11.72 24.51 -20.06
N ASP A 399 11.07 23.89 -21.02
CA ASP A 399 9.98 24.50 -21.78
C ASP A 399 8.74 24.63 -20.87
N ALA A 400 8.91 25.39 -19.77
CA ALA A 400 7.78 25.70 -18.90
C ALA A 400 6.82 26.61 -19.67
N PRO A 401 5.50 26.30 -19.68
CA PRO A 401 4.55 27.24 -20.27
C PRO A 401 4.67 28.60 -19.55
N PRO A 402 4.50 29.72 -20.27
CA PRO A 402 4.56 31.04 -19.67
C PRO A 402 3.52 31.15 -18.55
N PRO A 403 3.77 31.97 -17.51
CA PRO A 403 2.78 32.23 -16.45
C PRO A 403 1.52 32.85 -17.07
N ALA A 404 0.36 32.51 -16.51
CA ALA A 404 -0.87 33.20 -16.81
C ALA A 404 -0.79 34.66 -16.28
N GLU A 405 -1.62 35.55 -16.80
CA GLU A 405 -1.59 37.00 -16.46
C GLU A 405 -1.63 37.23 -14.95
N ASP A 406 -2.60 36.63 -14.25
CA ASP A 406 -2.70 36.73 -12.78
C ASP A 406 -1.47 36.25 -12.01
N GLU A 407 -0.83 35.18 -12.51
CA GLU A 407 0.43 34.66 -11.94
C GLU A 407 1.58 35.63 -12.20
N ALA A 408 1.69 36.14 -13.41
CA ALA A 408 2.74 37.05 -13.81
C ALA A 408 2.68 38.35 -13.02
N ASP A 409 1.49 38.97 -12.92
CA ASP A 409 1.24 40.21 -12.17
C ASP A 409 1.60 40.05 -10.67
N LEU A 410 1.21 38.91 -10.06
CA LEU A 410 1.55 38.64 -8.66
C LEU A 410 3.06 38.47 -8.45
N LEU A 411 3.74 37.74 -9.35
CA LEU A 411 5.17 37.53 -9.25
C LEU A 411 5.97 38.82 -9.48
N ASP A 412 5.53 39.67 -10.41
CA ASP A 412 6.12 40.99 -10.65
C ASP A 412 5.93 41.93 -9.47
N PHE A 413 4.70 41.99 -8.94
CA PHE A 413 4.38 42.77 -7.73
C PHE A 413 5.26 42.39 -6.54
N LEU A 414 5.60 41.13 -6.39
CA LEU A 414 6.47 40.62 -5.30
C LEU A 414 7.97 40.75 -5.59
N GLY A 415 8.37 41.21 -6.78
CA GLY A 415 9.76 41.24 -7.20
C GLY A 415 10.40 39.85 -7.23
N ALA A 416 9.65 38.84 -7.66
CA ALA A 416 10.09 37.46 -7.64
C ALA A 416 11.31 37.24 -8.53
N ALA A 417 12.24 36.39 -8.12
CA ALA A 417 13.43 36.06 -8.93
C ALA A 417 13.06 35.40 -10.26
N PRO A 418 13.83 35.62 -11.34
CA PRO A 418 13.60 34.94 -12.61
C PRO A 418 13.50 33.42 -12.44
N GLY A 419 12.53 32.80 -13.12
CA GLY A 419 12.25 31.38 -13.03
C GLY A 419 11.37 30.96 -11.84
N THR A 420 10.91 31.90 -11.02
CA THR A 420 9.89 31.63 -9.98
C THR A 420 8.54 31.38 -10.66
N ARG A 421 7.85 30.35 -10.19
CA ARG A 421 6.51 29.96 -10.64
C ARG A 421 5.64 29.59 -9.43
N LEU A 422 4.32 29.76 -9.57
CA LEU A 422 3.37 29.27 -8.56
C LEU A 422 3.03 27.80 -8.86
N ALA A 423 3.35 26.89 -7.95
CA ALA A 423 3.09 25.46 -8.13
C ALA A 423 1.60 25.14 -8.38
N CYS A 424 0.69 25.97 -7.87
CA CYS A 424 -0.75 25.82 -8.09
C CYS A 424 -1.20 26.18 -9.52
N GLN A 425 -0.44 27.03 -10.23
CA GLN A 425 -0.73 27.44 -11.60
C GLN A 425 0.09 26.68 -12.65
N LEU A 426 1.26 26.20 -12.25
CA LEU A 426 2.17 25.51 -13.15
C LEU A 426 1.62 24.13 -13.53
N ARG A 427 1.05 24.02 -14.72
CA ARG A 427 0.57 22.76 -15.30
C ARG A 427 1.70 22.04 -16.02
N LEU A 428 1.83 20.75 -15.73
CA LEU A 428 2.90 19.92 -16.25
C LEU A 428 2.65 19.58 -17.73
N ALA A 429 3.60 19.93 -18.59
CA ALA A 429 3.57 19.68 -20.03
C ALA A 429 4.75 18.80 -20.48
N ALA A 430 4.69 18.23 -21.66
CA ALA A 430 5.83 17.59 -22.30
C ALA A 430 6.99 18.59 -22.40
N GLY A 431 8.23 18.14 -22.14
CA GLY A 431 9.41 19.04 -22.03
C GLY A 431 9.83 19.35 -20.59
N PHE A 432 8.97 19.12 -19.61
CA PHE A 432 9.30 19.26 -18.18
C PHE A 432 10.30 18.19 -17.67
N GLU A 433 10.54 17.16 -18.44
CA GLU A 433 11.40 16.02 -18.07
C GLU A 433 12.85 16.43 -17.79
N HIS A 434 13.28 17.57 -18.33
CA HIS A 434 14.61 18.13 -18.11
C HIS A 434 14.64 19.27 -17.09
N ALA A 435 13.47 19.68 -16.58
CA ALA A 435 13.35 20.75 -15.60
C ALA A 435 13.83 20.28 -14.24
N GLN A 436 14.65 21.10 -13.60
CA GLN A 436 14.90 20.97 -12.17
C GLN A 436 14.05 21.98 -11.41
N VAL A 437 13.16 21.47 -10.54
CA VAL A 437 12.35 22.30 -9.66
C VAL A 437 12.97 22.31 -8.27
N SER A 438 13.35 23.49 -7.79
CA SER A 438 13.84 23.68 -6.43
C SER A 438 12.71 24.11 -5.53
N LEU A 439 12.55 23.38 -4.42
CA LEU A 439 11.54 23.67 -3.41
C LEU A 439 12.07 24.69 -2.39
N PRO A 440 11.23 25.62 -1.88
CA PRO A 440 11.66 26.69 -0.97
C PRO A 440 12.12 26.12 0.38
N ARG A 441 13.04 26.86 1.04
CA ARG A 441 13.39 26.63 2.45
C ARG A 441 12.20 26.94 3.33
N GLY A 442 11.87 26.06 4.27
CA GLY A 442 10.69 26.18 5.13
C GLY A 442 9.52 25.29 4.69
N LEU A 443 9.75 24.41 3.72
CA LEU A 443 8.85 23.32 3.44
C LEU A 443 8.72 22.46 4.70
N LEU A 444 7.53 22.42 5.28
CA LEU A 444 7.25 21.51 6.37
C LEU A 444 7.17 20.09 5.78
N LEU A 445 8.25 19.33 5.88
CA LEU A 445 8.23 17.88 5.76
C LEU A 445 7.58 17.27 7.03
N ASP A 446 7.12 18.14 7.93
CA ASP A 446 6.47 17.77 9.19
C ASP A 446 5.08 17.24 8.87
N GLY A 447 4.84 16.00 9.20
CA GLY A 447 3.48 15.48 9.41
C GLY A 447 2.71 16.37 10.41
N PRO A 448 1.38 16.23 10.51
CA PRO A 448 0.57 17.10 11.38
C PRO A 448 1.15 17.07 12.80
N ARG A 449 1.62 18.23 13.28
CA ARG A 449 1.98 18.39 14.68
C ARG A 449 0.71 18.13 15.50
N THR A 450 0.67 17.04 16.21
CA THR A 450 -0.26 16.88 17.31
C THR A 450 0.04 18.00 18.29
N GLU A 451 -0.82 19.02 18.34
CA GLU A 451 -0.81 19.97 19.43
C GLU A 451 -0.90 19.17 20.73
N ALA A 452 0.25 19.05 21.39
CA ALA A 452 0.30 18.59 22.76
C ALA A 452 -0.45 19.65 23.59
N THR A 453 -1.65 19.31 24.00
CA THR A 453 -2.46 19.99 25.01
C THR A 453 -1.58 20.41 26.19
N ARG A 454 -1.59 21.71 26.47
CA ARG A 454 -1.26 22.24 27.79
C ARG A 454 -2.38 21.89 28.80
#